data_0e67a33627e36e6f2f4b4cc6c2db4d74
#
_entry.id   0e67a33627e36e6f2f4b4cc6c2db4d74
#
_cell.length_a   1.000
_cell.length_b   1.000
_cell.length_c   1.000
_cell.angle_alpha   90.00
_cell.angle_beta   90.00
_cell.angle_gamma   90.00
#
_symmetry.space_group_name_H-M   'P 1'
#
loop_
_entity.id
_entity.type
_entity.pdbx_description
1 polymer ?
#
loop_
_entity_poly.entity_id
_entity_poly.type
_entity_poly.pdbx_seq_one_letter_code
_entity_poly.pdbx_strand_id
1 'polypeptide(L)'
;MGLFSFLGFGNINAGIEEFKRSKNAYLIDVRTPMEYKEEHIPGSKNLPLDNMKGISSIVKDKNANIFVYCLSGGRSAEAKHRLNQLGYENVKNIGGIASYKGILEGRRYHAS
;
A
#
# COMPACT_ATOMS: atom_id res chain seq x y z
N MET A 1 -4.46 22.07 -7.31
CA MET A 1 -3.42 21.97 -8.19
C MET A 1 -2.70 20.64 -8.15
N GLY A 2 -2.57 20.05 -9.23
CA GLY A 2 -1.98 18.74 -9.28
C GLY A 2 -0.48 18.67 -9.17
N LEU A 3 0.14 19.81 -8.89
CA LEU A 3 1.57 19.88 -8.93
C LEU A 3 2.25 18.88 -8.05
N PHE A 4 1.77 18.72 -6.84
CA PHE A 4 2.43 17.85 -5.89
C PHE A 4 2.21 16.38 -6.17
N SER A 5 1.17 16.05 -6.87
CA SER A 5 0.97 14.66 -7.19
C SER A 5 1.96 14.19 -8.21
N PHE A 6 2.61 15.10 -8.91
CA PHE A 6 3.64 14.69 -9.80
C PHE A 6 4.80 14.08 -9.12
N LEU A 7 5.04 14.37 -7.88
CA LEU A 7 6.20 13.88 -7.18
C LEU A 7 6.20 12.38 -7.00
N GLY A 8 5.20 11.73 -7.55
CA GLY A 8 5.19 10.28 -7.63
C GLY A 8 4.63 9.60 -6.42
N PHE A 9 4.40 10.33 -5.37
CA PHE A 9 3.87 9.76 -4.16
C PHE A 9 2.54 10.42 -3.91
N GLY A 10 1.50 9.72 -3.99
CA GLY A 10 0.21 10.27 -3.67
C GLY A 10 0.21 10.74 -2.21
N ASN A 11 -0.83 11.44 -1.86
CA ASN A 11 -1.13 11.74 -0.48
C ASN A 11 -1.78 10.50 0.10
N ILE A 12 -1.13 9.86 1.07
CA ILE A 12 -1.64 8.59 1.58
C ILE A 12 -3.05 8.73 2.14
N ASN A 13 -3.37 9.87 2.74
CA ASN A 13 -4.71 10.06 3.30
C ASN A 13 -5.77 10.06 2.20
N ALA A 14 -5.51 10.74 1.10
CA ALA A 14 -6.40 10.71 -0.05
C ALA A 14 -6.42 9.33 -0.70
N GLY A 15 -5.28 8.66 -0.74
CA GLY A 15 -5.19 7.31 -1.29
C GLY A 15 -6.01 6.31 -0.52
N ILE A 16 -6.02 6.40 0.79
CA ILE A 16 -6.84 5.51 1.63
C ILE A 16 -8.32 5.78 1.39
N GLU A 17 -8.71 7.05 1.25
CA GLU A 17 -10.11 7.37 0.95
C GLU A 17 -10.52 6.79 -0.40
N GLU A 18 -9.64 6.86 -1.38
CA GLU A 18 -9.92 6.29 -2.68
C GLU A 18 -10.04 4.77 -2.59
N PHE A 19 -9.15 4.14 -1.84
CA PHE A 19 -9.22 2.69 -1.63
C PHE A 19 -10.57 2.29 -1.05
N LYS A 20 -11.04 3.03 -0.04
CA LYS A 20 -12.33 2.72 0.60
C LYS A 20 -13.50 2.84 -0.36
N ARG A 21 -13.40 3.70 -1.36
CA ARG A 21 -14.47 3.89 -2.35
C ARG A 21 -14.35 2.93 -3.54
N SER A 22 -13.23 2.24 -3.66
CA SER A 22 -12.96 1.42 -4.84
C SER A 22 -13.52 0.02 -4.67
N LYS A 23 -13.91 -0.59 -5.78
CA LYS A 23 -14.33 -1.97 -5.82
C LYS A 23 -13.19 -2.83 -6.30
N ASN A 24 -13.21 -4.11 -5.93
CA ASN A 24 -12.18 -5.04 -6.32
C ASN A 24 -10.80 -4.45 -6.00
N ALA A 25 -10.64 -3.98 -4.77
CA ALA A 25 -9.49 -3.21 -4.37
C ALA A 25 -8.76 -3.86 -3.21
N TYR A 26 -7.44 -3.74 -3.23
CA TYR A 26 -6.57 -4.32 -2.22
C TYR A 26 -5.59 -3.27 -1.75
N LEU A 27 -5.35 -3.23 -0.46
CA LEU A 27 -4.38 -2.32 0.14
C LEU A 27 -3.21 -3.14 0.63
N ILE A 28 -2.04 -2.89 0.08
CA ILE A 28 -0.84 -3.71 0.33
C ILE A 28 0.23 -2.87 0.99
N ASP A 29 0.67 -3.33 2.15
CA ASP A 29 1.79 -2.75 2.88
C ASP A 29 3.04 -3.52 2.45
N VAL A 30 3.97 -2.84 1.77
CA VAL A 30 5.15 -3.49 1.22
C VAL A 30 6.38 -3.36 2.12
N ARG A 31 6.16 -2.95 3.37
CA ARG A 31 7.24 -2.87 4.35
C ARG A 31 7.56 -4.26 4.88
N THR A 32 8.53 -4.35 5.78
CA THR A 32 8.90 -5.63 6.36
C THR A 32 7.79 -6.16 7.27
N PRO A 33 7.77 -7.47 7.52
CA PRO A 33 6.78 -8.04 8.45
C PRO A 33 6.85 -7.43 9.85
N MET A 34 8.05 -7.10 10.31
CA MET A 34 8.21 -6.50 11.63
C MET A 34 7.56 -5.11 11.68
N GLU A 35 7.80 -4.29 10.65
CA GLU A 35 7.17 -2.97 10.59
C GLU A 35 5.65 -3.11 10.61
N TYR A 36 5.14 -4.02 9.80
CA TYR A 36 3.69 -4.25 9.70
C TYR A 36 3.11 -4.68 11.04
N LYS A 37 3.80 -5.57 11.72
CA LYS A 37 3.32 -6.09 12.99
C LYS A 37 3.23 -4.98 14.05
N GLU A 38 4.18 -4.05 14.04
CA GLU A 38 4.18 -2.96 15.02
C GLU A 38 3.03 -2.01 14.78
N GLU A 39 2.78 -1.65 13.54
CA GLU A 39 1.64 -0.81 13.19
C GLU A 39 1.39 -0.86 11.69
N HIS A 40 0.14 -0.80 11.31
CA HIS A 40 -0.24 -0.77 9.90
C HIS A 40 -1.62 -0.15 9.76
N ILE A 41 -1.98 0.16 8.53
CA ILE A 41 -3.28 0.75 8.25
C ILE A 41 -4.32 -0.37 8.23
N PRO A 42 -5.45 -0.22 8.94
CA PRO A 42 -6.50 -1.23 8.92
C PRO A 42 -6.94 -1.57 7.52
N GLY A 43 -7.15 -2.84 7.28
CA GLY A 43 -7.56 -3.31 5.95
C GLY A 43 -6.42 -3.65 5.03
N SER A 44 -5.18 -3.35 5.41
CA SER A 44 -4.03 -3.68 4.58
C SER A 44 -3.57 -5.12 4.81
N LYS A 45 -2.90 -5.66 3.79
CA LYS A 45 -2.21 -6.94 3.88
C LYS A 45 -0.73 -6.68 3.65
N ASN A 46 0.10 -7.43 4.35
CA ASN A 46 1.55 -7.26 4.22
C ASN A 46 2.10 -8.17 3.13
N LEU A 47 2.78 -7.57 2.17
CA LEU A 47 3.53 -8.30 1.18
C LEU A 47 4.83 -7.53 0.97
N PRO A 48 5.91 -7.95 1.64
CA PRO A 48 7.17 -7.21 1.58
C PRO A 48 7.69 -7.04 0.16
N LEU A 49 8.37 -5.93 -0.07
CA LEU A 49 8.87 -5.57 -1.39
C LEU A 49 9.68 -6.69 -2.06
N ASP A 50 10.47 -7.42 -1.30
CA ASP A 50 11.30 -8.46 -1.89
C ASP A 50 10.54 -9.75 -2.21
N ASN A 51 9.22 -9.75 -2.01
CA ASN A 51 8.39 -10.92 -2.29
C ASN A 51 7.19 -10.55 -3.17
N MET A 52 7.38 -9.65 -4.14
CA MET A 52 6.24 -9.21 -4.96
C MET A 52 5.59 -10.34 -5.74
N LYS A 53 6.33 -11.39 -6.06
CA LYS A 53 5.73 -12.54 -6.76
C LYS A 53 4.64 -13.20 -5.92
N GLY A 54 4.66 -13.01 -4.62
CA GLY A 54 3.61 -13.52 -3.74
C GLY A 54 2.25 -12.86 -3.94
N ILE A 55 2.20 -11.80 -4.74
CA ILE A 55 0.94 -11.10 -4.98
C ILE A 55 -0.14 -12.03 -5.51
N SER A 56 0.21 -13.04 -6.28
CA SER A 56 -0.78 -13.93 -6.87
C SER A 56 -1.53 -14.76 -5.83
N SER A 57 -0.98 -14.88 -4.62
CA SER A 57 -1.69 -15.56 -3.53
C SER A 57 -2.73 -14.65 -2.88
N ILE A 58 -2.60 -13.35 -3.06
CA ILE A 58 -3.49 -12.37 -2.45
C ILE A 58 -4.50 -11.86 -3.46
N VAL A 59 -4.01 -11.50 -4.66
CA VAL A 59 -4.82 -10.87 -5.69
C VAL A 59 -4.78 -11.73 -6.94
N LYS A 60 -5.87 -12.44 -7.20
CA LYS A 60 -5.96 -13.32 -8.36
C LYS A 60 -6.25 -12.57 -9.65
N ASP A 61 -7.04 -11.51 -9.54
CA ASP A 61 -7.51 -10.76 -10.70
C ASP A 61 -6.48 -9.70 -11.07
N LYS A 62 -5.86 -9.85 -12.24
CA LYS A 62 -4.86 -8.89 -12.71
C LYS A 62 -5.44 -7.51 -12.98
N ASN A 63 -6.74 -7.39 -13.06
CA ASN A 63 -7.41 -6.11 -13.26
C ASN A 63 -7.83 -5.45 -11.96
N ALA A 64 -7.57 -6.10 -10.83
CA ALA A 64 -7.92 -5.53 -9.54
C ALA A 64 -7.17 -4.22 -9.30
N ASN A 65 -7.78 -3.37 -8.49
CA ASN A 65 -7.17 -2.11 -8.09
C ASN A 65 -6.28 -2.36 -6.88
N ILE A 66 -5.00 -2.09 -7.00
CA ILE A 66 -4.04 -2.34 -5.94
C ILE A 66 -3.45 -1.01 -5.48
N PHE A 67 -3.55 -0.78 -4.18
CA PHE A 67 -2.99 0.42 -3.56
C PHE A 67 -1.83 -0.04 -2.69
N VAL A 68 -0.62 0.49 -2.95
CA VAL A 68 0.57 0.09 -2.21
C VAL A 68 1.11 1.26 -1.42
N TYR A 69 1.62 0.97 -0.22
CA TYR A 69 2.27 1.98 0.60
C TYR A 69 3.44 1.37 1.35
N CYS A 70 4.35 2.24 1.77
CA CYS A 70 5.46 1.83 2.63
C CYS A 70 5.63 2.88 3.73
N LEU A 71 6.83 3.15 4.20
CA LEU A 71 7.03 4.16 5.24
C LEU A 71 6.93 5.57 4.66
N SER A 72 7.64 5.83 3.56
CA SER A 72 7.72 7.16 2.96
C SER A 72 7.41 7.22 1.48
N GLY A 73 7.20 6.08 0.83
CA GLY A 73 6.81 6.04 -0.58
C GLY A 73 7.82 5.43 -1.54
N GLY A 74 9.08 5.28 -1.11
CA GLY A 74 10.13 4.79 -2.01
C GLY A 74 10.01 3.31 -2.33
N ARG A 75 9.85 2.48 -1.30
CA ARG A 75 9.68 1.03 -1.52
C ARG A 75 8.41 0.75 -2.27
N SER A 76 7.34 1.50 -2.00
CA SER A 76 6.07 1.28 -2.69
C SER A 76 6.13 1.72 -4.14
N ALA A 77 6.99 2.67 -4.49
CA ALA A 77 7.22 3.02 -5.89
C ALA A 77 7.86 1.83 -6.63
N GLU A 78 8.83 1.20 -6.01
CA GLU A 78 9.46 0.02 -6.60
C GLU A 78 8.49 -1.14 -6.66
N ALA A 79 7.66 -1.30 -5.62
CA ALA A 79 6.64 -2.35 -5.60
C ALA A 79 5.67 -2.20 -6.77
N LYS A 80 5.24 -0.97 -7.03
CA LYS A 80 4.36 -0.71 -8.17
C LYS A 80 5.01 -1.15 -9.47
N HIS A 81 6.28 -0.80 -9.65
CA HIS A 81 7.00 -1.19 -10.85
C HIS A 81 7.03 -2.70 -11.02
N ARG A 82 7.35 -3.42 -9.95
CA ARG A 82 7.42 -4.88 -10.00
C ARG A 82 6.05 -5.51 -10.26
N LEU A 83 5.00 -4.96 -9.65
CA LEU A 83 3.65 -5.47 -9.88
C LEU A 83 3.22 -5.24 -11.32
N ASN A 84 3.57 -4.09 -11.90
CA ASN A 84 3.28 -3.84 -13.30
C ASN A 84 3.95 -4.89 -14.18
N GLN A 85 5.19 -5.24 -13.88
CA GLN A 85 5.91 -6.27 -14.63
C GLN A 85 5.26 -7.63 -14.49
N LEU A 86 4.57 -7.87 -13.39
CA LEU A 86 3.87 -9.13 -13.17
C LEU A 86 2.47 -9.14 -13.78
N GLY A 87 2.09 -8.06 -14.47
CA GLY A 87 0.83 -8.01 -15.18
C GLY A 87 -0.29 -7.28 -14.48
N TYR A 88 -0.02 -6.71 -13.32
CA TYR A 88 -1.02 -5.92 -12.59
C TYR A 88 -0.84 -4.47 -13.01
N GLU A 89 -1.82 -3.94 -13.74
CA GLU A 89 -1.69 -2.60 -14.31
C GLU A 89 -2.35 -1.51 -13.49
N ASN A 90 -3.28 -1.87 -12.65
CA ASN A 90 -4.04 -0.88 -11.88
C ASN A 90 -3.45 -0.74 -10.48
N VAL A 91 -2.21 -0.28 -10.42
CA VAL A 91 -1.48 -0.16 -9.15
C VAL A 91 -1.19 1.31 -8.87
N LYS A 92 -1.53 1.75 -7.67
CA LYS A 92 -1.25 3.11 -7.22
C LYS A 92 -0.32 3.09 -6.04
N ASN A 93 0.75 3.86 -6.12
CA ASN A 93 1.59 4.13 -4.96
C ASN A 93 0.96 5.30 -4.21
N ILE A 94 0.44 5.05 -3.02
CA ILE A 94 -0.25 6.09 -2.27
C ILE A 94 0.62 6.76 -1.22
N GLY A 95 1.90 6.40 -1.19
CA GLY A 95 2.86 7.12 -0.35
C GLY A 95 3.25 6.36 0.91
N GLY A 96 3.34 7.06 2.01
CA GLY A 96 3.91 6.50 3.21
C GLY A 96 3.05 6.65 4.45
N ILE A 97 3.05 5.60 5.27
CA ILE A 97 2.32 5.57 6.53
C ILE A 97 2.79 6.67 7.48
N ALA A 98 4.03 7.15 7.30
CA ALA A 98 4.55 8.22 8.14
C ALA A 98 3.69 9.48 8.07
N SER A 99 2.98 9.69 6.97
CA SER A 99 2.12 10.86 6.79
C SER A 99 0.64 10.55 7.00
N TYR A 100 0.32 9.32 7.36
CA TYR A 100 -1.08 8.92 7.53
C TYR A 100 -1.63 9.50 8.83
N LYS A 101 -2.82 10.07 8.76
CA LYS A 101 -3.44 10.72 9.90
C LYS A 101 -4.62 9.95 10.47
N GLY A 102 -4.93 8.79 9.88
CA GLY A 102 -6.05 7.99 10.35
C GLY A 102 -5.65 7.02 11.43
N ILE A 103 -6.55 6.11 11.73
CA ILE A 103 -6.36 5.11 12.78
C ILE A 103 -5.39 4.05 12.31
N LEU A 104 -4.49 3.65 13.20
CA LEU A 104 -3.55 2.57 12.96
C LEU A 104 -3.89 1.41 13.89
N GLU A 105 -3.47 0.22 13.51
CA GLU A 105 -3.57 -0.94 14.38
C GLU A 105 -2.26 -1.71 14.33
N GLY A 106 -2.08 -2.63 15.28
CA GLY A 106 -0.85 -3.40 15.39
C GLY A 106 -0.47 -3.55 16.84
N ARG A 107 0.67 -4.20 17.07
CA ARG A 107 1.14 -4.53 18.41
C ARG A 107 1.31 -3.29 19.29
N ARG A 108 1.73 -2.19 18.70
CA ARG A 108 1.95 -0.94 19.41
C ARG A 108 0.67 -0.39 20.04
N TYR A 109 -0.48 -0.75 19.49
CA TYR A 109 -1.76 -0.17 19.89
C TYR A 109 -2.62 -1.09 20.72
N HIS A 110 -2.10 -2.25 21.11
CA HIS A 110 -2.86 -3.16 21.95
C HIS A 110 -2.84 -2.67 23.39
N ALA A 111 -3.95 -2.79 24.05
CA ALA A 111 -4.02 -2.51 25.46
C ALA A 111 -3.15 -3.52 26.16
N SER A 112 -2.35 -3.06 27.08
CA SER A 112 -1.48 -3.99 27.80
C SER A 112 -2.05 -4.39 29.10
#